data_f08889a707fcb5fdeadbaa67ed0bde0f
#
_entry.id   f08889a707fcb5fdeadbaa67ed0bde0f
#
_cell.length_a   1.000
_cell.length_b   1.000
_cell.length_c   1.000
_cell.angle_alpha   90.00
_cell.angle_beta   90.00
_cell.angle_gamma   90.00
#
_symmetry.space_group_name_H-M   'P 1'
#
loop_
_entity.id
_entity.type
_entity.pdbx_description
1 polymer ?
#
loop_
_entity_poly.entity_id
_entity_poly.type
_entity_poly.pdbx_seq_one_letter_code
_entity_poly.pdbx_strand_id
1 'polypeptide(L)'
;MNSDYRMQADYGPNPFVANLGRMAGNNPNFRAAVWTGEYLQTTLMNIPVRGEIGLELHEDTDQMLLVVQGQAFAMMGAGKDNLDFRQRVMMGDAIFVPAGTWHNVVNIGRIPLRLVSVYAPPHHPKGTVHRTRREAELLTPMLGKDKN
;
A
#
# COMPACT_ATOMS: atom_id res chain seq x y z
N MET A 1 -16.63 -22.30 -3.64
CA MET A 1 -15.55 -21.96 -2.74
C MET A 1 -14.57 -21.04 -3.45
N ASN A 2 -14.53 -19.83 -3.02
CA ASN A 2 -13.72 -18.82 -3.70
C ASN A 2 -12.27 -18.97 -3.32
N SER A 3 -11.54 -19.66 -4.20
CA SER A 3 -10.10 -19.69 -4.14
C SER A 3 -9.47 -18.28 -4.22
N ASP A 4 -10.26 -17.31 -4.71
CA ASP A 4 -9.80 -15.94 -4.92
C ASP A 4 -9.58 -15.16 -3.62
N TYR A 5 -10.18 -15.58 -2.54
CA TYR A 5 -9.94 -15.02 -1.21
C TYR A 5 -8.83 -15.73 -0.47
N ARG A 6 -8.21 -16.67 -1.12
CA ARG A 6 -7.08 -17.30 -0.53
C ARG A 6 -5.89 -16.44 -0.62
N MET A 7 -5.28 -16.51 0.46
CA MET A 7 -4.01 -15.97 0.80
C MET A 7 -3.13 -15.73 -0.38
N GLN A 8 -2.89 -14.49 -0.62
CA GLN A 8 -1.73 -14.08 -1.38
C GLN A 8 -0.51 -14.70 -0.70
N ALA A 9 0.23 -15.52 -1.42
CA ALA A 9 1.46 -16.07 -0.88
C ALA A 9 2.56 -15.00 -0.89
N ASP A 10 3.28 -14.91 0.22
CA ASP A 10 4.47 -14.06 0.32
C ASP A 10 5.69 -14.95 0.04
N TYR A 11 6.34 -14.71 -1.08
CA TYR A 11 7.44 -15.54 -1.59
C TYR A 11 8.81 -15.12 -1.07
N GLY A 12 8.89 -14.04 -0.29
CA GLY A 12 10.16 -13.62 0.30
C GLY A 12 10.65 -14.58 1.39
N PRO A 13 11.93 -14.59 1.69
CA PRO A 13 12.98 -13.82 1.05
C PRO A 13 13.63 -14.53 -0.15
N ASN A 14 13.01 -15.57 -0.70
CA ASN A 14 13.57 -16.35 -1.80
C ASN A 14 13.61 -15.55 -3.10
N PRO A 15 14.56 -15.86 -4.00
CA PRO A 15 14.54 -15.25 -5.32
C PRO A 15 13.18 -15.47 -6.00
N PHE A 16 12.66 -14.42 -6.63
CA PHE A 16 11.31 -14.44 -7.16
C PHE A 16 11.19 -13.50 -8.35
N VAL A 17 10.49 -13.92 -9.38
CA VAL A 17 10.17 -13.11 -10.55
C VAL A 17 8.66 -13.17 -10.77
N ALA A 18 8.04 -12.01 -10.94
CA ALA A 18 6.60 -11.95 -11.18
C ALA A 18 6.24 -10.74 -12.03
N ASN A 19 5.12 -10.85 -12.72
CA ASN A 19 4.50 -9.69 -13.35
C ASN A 19 3.61 -9.00 -12.32
N LEU A 20 4.14 -7.98 -11.66
CA LEU A 20 3.42 -7.29 -10.59
C LEU A 20 2.19 -6.54 -11.09
N GLY A 21 2.22 -6.03 -12.32
CA GLY A 21 1.04 -5.40 -12.91
C GLY A 21 -0.13 -6.38 -13.03
N ARG A 22 0.16 -7.59 -13.47
CA ARG A 22 -0.87 -8.64 -13.58
C ARG A 22 -1.36 -9.08 -12.21
N MET A 23 -0.45 -9.26 -11.26
CA MET A 23 -0.82 -9.64 -9.89
C MET A 23 -1.68 -8.56 -9.23
N ALA A 24 -1.30 -7.31 -9.38
CA ALA A 24 -2.09 -6.19 -8.86
C ALA A 24 -3.48 -6.14 -9.51
N GLY A 25 -3.55 -6.40 -10.83
CA GLY A 25 -4.82 -6.44 -11.56
C GLY A 25 -5.77 -7.53 -11.08
N ASN A 26 -5.25 -8.58 -10.48
CA ASN A 26 -6.05 -9.72 -9.98
C ASN A 26 -6.20 -9.73 -8.46
N ASN A 27 -5.62 -8.77 -7.75
CA ASN A 27 -5.66 -8.73 -6.30
C ASN A 27 -7.01 -8.17 -5.80
N PRO A 28 -7.79 -8.95 -5.05
CA PRO A 28 -9.05 -8.47 -4.47
C PRO A 28 -8.86 -7.79 -3.11
N ASN A 29 -7.67 -7.86 -2.52
CA ASN A 29 -7.45 -7.44 -1.15
C ASN A 29 -7.06 -5.96 -1.08
N PHE A 30 -7.46 -5.30 0.01
CA PHE A 30 -6.99 -3.95 0.30
C PHE A 30 -5.47 -3.91 0.34
N ARG A 31 -4.84 -4.88 1.01
CA ARG A 31 -3.39 -5.04 1.04
C ARG A 31 -3.01 -6.51 1.07
N ALA A 32 -2.05 -6.90 0.25
CA ALA A 32 -1.52 -8.26 0.25
C ALA A 32 -0.03 -8.26 -0.01
N ALA A 33 0.76 -8.77 0.95
CA ALA A 33 2.20 -8.89 0.78
C ALA A 33 2.51 -9.98 -0.26
N VAL A 34 3.45 -9.67 -1.16
CA VAL A 34 3.90 -10.58 -2.22
C VAL A 34 5.30 -11.09 -1.92
N TRP A 35 6.16 -10.21 -1.41
CA TRP A 35 7.56 -10.54 -1.19
C TRP A 35 8.12 -9.71 -0.04
N THR A 36 8.69 -10.38 0.93
CA THR A 36 9.29 -9.72 2.10
C THR A 36 10.72 -10.21 2.26
N GLY A 37 11.67 -9.32 2.03
CA GLY A 37 13.09 -9.57 2.21
C GLY A 37 13.64 -8.87 3.44
N GLU A 38 14.95 -8.81 3.51
CA GLU A 38 15.64 -8.14 4.61
C GLU A 38 15.49 -6.61 4.54
N TYR A 39 15.61 -6.05 3.33
CA TYR A 39 15.65 -4.59 3.12
C TYR A 39 14.53 -4.06 2.24
N LEU A 40 13.64 -4.93 1.78
CA LEU A 40 12.60 -4.56 0.83
C LEU A 40 11.35 -5.40 1.07
N GLN A 41 10.19 -4.77 0.94
CA GLN A 41 8.91 -5.48 0.96
C GLN A 41 8.02 -4.94 -0.15
N THR A 42 7.35 -5.85 -0.85
CA THR A 42 6.40 -5.50 -1.91
C THR A 42 5.01 -5.98 -1.51
N THR A 43 4.05 -5.07 -1.60
CA THR A 43 2.63 -5.37 -1.39
C THR A 43 1.79 -4.91 -2.58
N LEU A 44 0.63 -5.49 -2.71
CA LEU A 44 -0.38 -5.08 -3.68
C LEU A 44 -1.54 -4.44 -2.93
N MET A 45 -2.16 -3.43 -3.52
CA MET A 45 -3.31 -2.77 -2.92
C MET A 45 -4.44 -2.61 -3.93
N ASN A 46 -5.66 -2.79 -3.44
CA ASN A 46 -6.88 -2.53 -4.17
C ASN A 46 -7.75 -1.60 -3.32
N ILE A 47 -7.93 -0.37 -3.79
CA ILE A 47 -8.68 0.66 -3.08
C ILE A 47 -9.96 0.93 -3.86
N PRO A 48 -11.13 0.66 -3.27
CA PRO A 48 -12.40 0.82 -3.97
C PRO A 48 -12.66 2.27 -4.36
N VAL A 49 -13.60 2.45 -5.28
CA VAL A 49 -14.07 3.78 -5.66
C VAL A 49 -14.50 4.55 -4.42
N ARG A 50 -14.10 5.79 -4.30
CA ARG A 50 -14.30 6.67 -3.14
C ARG A 50 -13.52 6.27 -1.89
N GLY A 51 -12.70 5.23 -2.00
CA GLY A 51 -11.85 4.81 -0.90
C GLY A 51 -10.54 5.55 -0.85
N GLU A 52 -9.78 5.26 0.19
CA GLU A 52 -8.46 5.84 0.41
C GLU A 52 -7.59 4.85 1.17
N ILE A 53 -6.28 5.06 1.14
CA ILE A 53 -5.38 4.30 2.00
C ILE A 53 -5.61 4.67 3.46
N GLY A 54 -5.81 5.94 3.73
CA GLY A 54 -5.88 6.51 5.06
C GLY A 54 -4.58 7.24 5.38
N LEU A 55 -4.69 8.21 6.27
CA LEU A 55 -3.53 9.00 6.69
C LEU A 55 -2.54 8.12 7.44
N GLU A 56 -1.30 8.07 6.97
CA GLU A 56 -0.24 7.22 7.53
C GLU A 56 1.06 7.99 7.71
N LEU A 57 1.87 7.49 8.63
CA LEU A 57 3.24 7.93 8.86
C LEU A 57 4.12 6.70 9.07
N HIS A 58 5.18 6.57 8.29
CA HIS A 58 6.19 5.53 8.46
C HIS A 58 7.51 6.21 8.78
N GLU A 59 7.92 6.16 10.05
CA GLU A 59 9.09 6.91 10.50
C GLU A 59 10.41 6.35 10.01
N ASP A 60 10.49 5.04 9.85
CA ASP A 60 11.73 4.33 9.58
C ASP A 60 11.74 3.64 8.21
N THR A 61 10.81 3.97 7.34
CA THR A 61 10.62 3.28 6.06
C THR A 61 10.33 4.28 4.95
N ASP A 62 11.11 4.22 3.89
CA ASP A 62 10.75 4.86 2.64
C ASP A 62 9.71 4.00 1.93
N GLN A 63 8.83 4.63 1.19
CA GLN A 63 7.78 3.92 0.46
C GLN A 63 7.66 4.44 -0.97
N MET A 64 7.44 3.54 -1.91
CA MET A 64 7.11 3.88 -3.29
C MET A 64 5.81 3.18 -3.65
N LEU A 65 4.85 3.94 -4.20
CA LEU A 65 3.59 3.39 -4.68
C LEU A 65 3.48 3.64 -6.19
N LEU A 66 3.37 2.56 -6.94
CA LEU A 66 3.19 2.61 -8.39
C LEU A 66 1.72 2.40 -8.71
N VAL A 67 1.13 3.33 -9.46
CA VAL A 67 -0.26 3.21 -9.91
C VAL A 67 -0.30 2.27 -11.12
N VAL A 68 -0.99 1.16 -10.97
CA VAL A 68 -1.19 0.16 -12.02
C VAL A 68 -2.51 0.38 -12.76
N GLN A 69 -3.53 0.85 -12.05
CA GLN A 69 -4.85 1.11 -12.60
C GLN A 69 -5.54 2.22 -11.81
N GLY A 70 -6.25 3.08 -12.52
CA GLY A 70 -7.09 4.09 -11.90
C GLY A 70 -6.42 5.44 -11.77
N GLN A 71 -7.08 6.33 -11.04
CA GLN A 71 -6.62 7.69 -10.80
C GLN A 71 -6.72 8.00 -9.31
N ALA A 72 -5.73 8.71 -8.81
CA ALA A 72 -5.67 9.03 -7.39
C ALA A 72 -5.20 10.46 -7.15
N PHE A 73 -5.37 10.89 -5.92
CA PHE A 73 -4.84 12.15 -5.42
C PHE A 73 -3.87 11.82 -4.28
N ALA A 74 -2.60 12.16 -4.46
CA ALA A 74 -1.56 11.95 -3.46
C ALA A 74 -1.37 13.22 -2.65
N MET A 75 -1.30 13.08 -1.32
CA MET A 75 -1.07 14.19 -0.39
C MET A 75 0.02 13.80 0.58
N MET A 76 0.99 14.69 0.76
CA MET A 76 2.12 14.46 1.66
C MET A 76 2.55 15.74 2.35
N GLY A 77 3.11 15.61 3.55
CA GLY A 77 3.62 16.76 4.28
C GLY A 77 4.27 16.40 5.61
N ALA A 78 4.83 17.41 6.24
CA ALA A 78 5.56 17.29 7.50
C ALA A 78 4.68 17.02 8.71
N GLY A 79 3.39 17.32 8.63
CA GLY A 79 2.43 17.10 9.71
C GLY A 79 1.10 16.59 9.16
N LYS A 80 0.33 15.91 10.00
CA LYS A 80 -0.98 15.38 9.58
C LYS A 80 -1.95 16.46 9.14
N ASP A 81 -1.80 17.67 9.65
CA ASP A 81 -2.61 18.83 9.30
C ASP A 81 -1.93 19.74 8.26
N ASN A 82 -0.81 19.30 7.72
CA ASN A 82 -0.01 20.09 6.79
C ASN A 82 0.46 19.21 5.61
N LEU A 83 -0.51 18.72 4.84
CA LEU A 83 -0.28 17.90 3.65
C LEU A 83 -0.24 18.82 2.42
N ASP A 84 0.81 19.62 2.32
CA ASP A 84 0.92 20.68 1.31
C ASP A 84 1.49 20.21 -0.03
N PHE A 85 2.14 19.06 -0.08
CA PHE A 85 2.49 18.43 -1.35
C PHE A 85 1.27 17.65 -1.86
N ARG A 86 0.71 18.08 -2.98
CA ARG A 86 -0.52 17.51 -3.53
C ARG A 86 -0.40 17.32 -5.03
N GLN A 87 -0.75 16.14 -5.53
CA GLN A 87 -0.68 15.86 -6.95
C GLN A 87 -1.65 14.76 -7.36
N ARG A 88 -2.27 14.95 -8.52
CA ARG A 88 -3.01 13.89 -9.20
C ARG A 88 -2.03 12.89 -9.80
N VAL A 89 -2.36 11.62 -9.70
CA VAL A 89 -1.58 10.52 -10.27
C VAL A 89 -2.48 9.57 -11.03
N MET A 90 -1.92 8.90 -12.03
CA MET A 90 -2.63 7.95 -12.87
C MET A 90 -1.72 6.78 -13.20
N MET A 91 -2.24 5.81 -13.94
CA MET A 91 -1.50 4.62 -14.36
C MET A 91 -0.11 4.98 -14.88
N GLY A 92 0.91 4.34 -14.32
CA GLY A 92 2.32 4.55 -14.66
C GLY A 92 3.05 5.53 -13.76
N ASP A 93 2.31 6.35 -12.99
CA ASP A 93 2.94 7.28 -12.04
C ASP A 93 3.36 6.55 -10.77
N ALA A 94 4.49 6.97 -10.22
CA ALA A 94 4.98 6.50 -8.94
C ALA A 94 4.97 7.63 -7.92
N ILE A 95 4.53 7.30 -6.71
CA ILE A 95 4.51 8.21 -5.57
C ILE A 95 5.67 7.80 -4.66
N PHE A 96 6.60 8.71 -4.40
CA PHE A 96 7.71 8.46 -3.50
C PHE A 96 7.46 9.17 -2.18
N VAL A 97 7.38 8.39 -1.10
CA VAL A 97 7.10 8.89 0.23
C VAL A 97 8.35 8.69 1.10
N PRO A 98 9.07 9.77 1.42
CA PRO A 98 10.23 9.66 2.31
C PRO A 98 9.82 9.22 3.72
N ALA A 99 10.69 8.51 4.40
CA ALA A 99 10.51 8.18 5.81
C ALA A 99 10.20 9.45 6.62
N GLY A 100 9.28 9.35 7.57
CA GLY A 100 8.91 10.49 8.40
C GLY A 100 7.94 11.49 7.76
N THR A 101 7.36 11.14 6.62
CA THR A 101 6.42 12.01 5.87
C THR A 101 5.00 11.50 6.04
N TRP A 102 4.12 12.36 6.55
CA TRP A 102 2.69 12.09 6.58
C TRP A 102 2.13 12.03 5.16
N HIS A 103 1.29 11.05 4.88
CA HIS A 103 0.76 10.88 3.54
C HIS A 103 -0.58 10.16 3.51
N ASN A 104 -1.31 10.39 2.43
CA ASN A 104 -2.53 9.68 2.09
C ASN A 104 -2.69 9.63 0.57
N VAL A 105 -3.35 8.60 0.10
CA VAL A 105 -3.69 8.41 -1.32
C VAL A 105 -5.19 8.13 -1.40
N VAL A 106 -5.90 8.95 -2.16
CA VAL A 106 -7.35 8.88 -2.30
C VAL A 106 -7.71 8.47 -3.71
N ASN A 107 -8.60 7.50 -3.85
CA ASN A 107 -9.13 7.13 -5.16
C ASN A 107 -10.12 8.21 -5.63
N ILE A 108 -9.77 8.93 -6.69
CA ILE A 108 -10.61 9.97 -7.30
C ILE A 108 -11.21 9.53 -8.63
N GLY A 109 -10.96 8.29 -9.05
CA GLY A 109 -11.46 7.75 -10.31
C GLY A 109 -12.80 7.04 -10.16
N ARG A 110 -13.20 6.38 -11.24
CA ARG A 110 -14.48 5.67 -11.34
C ARG A 110 -14.31 4.14 -11.31
N ILE A 111 -13.10 3.67 -11.17
CA ILE A 111 -12.75 2.26 -11.08
C ILE A 111 -11.86 2.03 -9.86
N PRO A 112 -11.69 0.79 -9.41
CA PRO A 112 -10.77 0.51 -8.30
C PRO A 112 -9.37 1.02 -8.61
N LEU A 113 -8.73 1.61 -7.61
CA LEU A 113 -7.33 2.04 -7.67
C LEU A 113 -6.47 0.85 -7.29
N ARG A 114 -5.58 0.45 -8.18
CA ARG A 114 -4.69 -0.68 -7.96
C ARG A 114 -3.25 -0.22 -7.94
N LEU A 115 -2.56 -0.58 -6.88
CA LEU A 115 -1.22 -0.12 -6.60
C LEU A 115 -0.28 -1.29 -6.33
N VAL A 116 0.98 -1.10 -6.71
CA VAL A 116 2.11 -1.86 -6.17
C VAL A 116 2.81 -0.95 -5.19
N SER A 117 2.99 -1.39 -3.96
CA SER A 117 3.66 -0.61 -2.92
C SER A 117 4.95 -1.29 -2.50
N VAL A 118 6.03 -0.54 -2.41
CA VAL A 118 7.35 -1.03 -2.01
C VAL A 118 7.78 -0.28 -0.76
N TYR A 119 8.15 -1.02 0.27
CA TYR A 119 8.66 -0.50 1.54
C TYR A 119 10.13 -0.87 1.69
N ALA A 120 10.94 0.06 2.09
CA ALA A 120 12.36 -0.17 2.34
C ALA A 120 12.79 0.55 3.63
N PRO A 121 13.06 -0.21 4.68
CA PRO A 121 12.92 -1.67 4.88
C PRO A 121 11.46 -2.13 4.99
N PRO A 122 11.20 -3.44 5.15
CA PRO A 122 9.85 -3.96 5.33
C PRO A 122 9.10 -3.30 6.48
N HIS A 123 7.82 -3.02 6.26
CA HIS A 123 6.97 -2.34 7.24
C HIS A 123 5.90 -3.25 7.84
N HIS A 124 5.35 -4.14 7.04
CA HIS A 124 4.33 -5.08 7.50
C HIS A 124 4.95 -6.44 7.79
N PRO A 125 4.34 -7.24 8.70
CA PRO A 125 4.76 -8.63 8.86
C PRO A 125 4.71 -9.40 7.55
N LYS A 126 5.63 -10.34 7.35
CA LYS A 126 5.60 -11.23 6.20
C LYS A 126 4.24 -11.92 6.10
N GLY A 127 3.69 -12.01 4.91
CA GLY A 127 2.43 -12.69 4.66
C GLY A 127 1.19 -11.87 5.02
N THR A 128 1.34 -10.57 5.31
CA THR A 128 0.22 -9.71 5.64
C THR A 128 -0.83 -9.72 4.53
N VAL A 129 -2.08 -9.98 4.89
CA VAL A 129 -3.25 -9.84 4.03
C VAL A 129 -4.34 -9.11 4.79
N HIS A 130 -4.74 -7.97 4.27
CA HIS A 130 -5.90 -7.22 4.77
C HIS A 130 -6.94 -7.18 3.65
N ARG A 131 -8.11 -7.75 3.87
CA ARG A 131 -9.15 -7.80 2.84
C ARG A 131 -9.75 -6.43 2.58
N THR A 132 -9.92 -5.65 3.66
CA THR A 132 -10.52 -4.32 3.62
C THR A 132 -9.65 -3.34 4.41
N ARG A 133 -9.87 -2.05 4.17
CA ARG A 133 -9.24 -1.00 4.98
C ARG A 133 -9.60 -1.13 6.45
N ARG A 134 -10.86 -1.45 6.74
CA ARG A 134 -11.30 -1.64 8.13
C ARG A 134 -10.53 -2.77 8.82
N GLU A 135 -10.31 -3.88 8.13
CA GLU A 135 -9.52 -4.98 8.67
C GLU A 135 -8.08 -4.53 8.95
N ALA A 136 -7.49 -3.75 8.04
CA ALA A 136 -6.17 -3.17 8.24
C ALA A 136 -6.11 -2.28 9.48
N GLU A 137 -7.12 -1.45 9.68
CA GLU A 137 -7.21 -0.57 10.85
C GLU A 137 -7.36 -1.34 12.16
N LEU A 138 -8.13 -2.42 12.15
CA LEU A 138 -8.36 -3.26 13.33
C LEU A 138 -7.11 -4.04 13.73
N LEU A 139 -6.25 -4.42 12.77
CA LEU A 139 -5.06 -5.21 13.04
C LEU A 139 -3.81 -4.35 13.32
N THR A 140 -3.81 -3.09 12.91
CA THR A 140 -2.65 -2.22 12.98
C THR A 140 -2.67 -1.20 14.13
N PRO A 141 -3.85 -0.74 14.66
CA PRO A 141 -3.87 0.36 15.64
C PRO A 141 -3.17 0.05 16.95
N MET A 142 -3.06 -1.21 17.30
CA MET A 142 -2.37 -1.63 18.54
C MET A 142 -0.88 -1.34 18.50
N LEU A 143 -0.28 -1.40 17.31
CA LEU A 143 1.14 -1.12 17.11
C LEU A 143 1.45 0.39 17.12
N GLY A 144 0.48 1.22 16.77
CA GLY A 144 0.64 2.67 16.76
C GLY A 144 0.50 3.32 18.14
N LYS A 145 -0.15 2.64 19.09
CA LYS A 145 -0.36 3.14 20.44
C LYS A 145 0.84 2.90 21.36
N ASP A 146 1.63 1.91 21.06
CA ASP A 146 2.80 1.55 21.87
C ASP A 146 4.04 2.35 21.52
N LYS A 147 3.95 3.25 20.56
CA LYS A 147 5.06 4.09 20.10
C LYS A 147 5.01 5.53 20.62
N ASN A 148 4.11 5.82 21.55
CA ASN A 148 4.03 7.12 22.23
C ASN A 148 4.63 7.05 23.62
#